data_7be728a0c7e242565b07c5189b7a5776
#
_entry.id   7be728a0c7e242565b07c5189b7a5776
#
_cell.length_a   1.000
_cell.length_b   1.000
_cell.length_c   1.000
_cell.angle_alpha   90.00
_cell.angle_beta   90.00
_cell.angle_gamma   90.00
#
_symmetry.space_group_name_H-M   'P 1'
#
loop_
_entity.id
_entity.type
_entity.pdbx_description
1 polymer ?
#
loop_
_entity_poly.entity_id
_entity_poly.type
_entity_poly.pdbx_seq_one_letter_code
_entity_poly.pdbx_strand_id
1 'polypeptide(L)'
;MDRLNVSLAALQMNQELKFSATVYGLGAGAFYLAYGLFEVPSNMLMMRFGARRWLARIMFTWGLIAAAMMFVRTPAHFYVLRFLLGVAEAGFFPGIVYYLSHWFPRAQRGRATSRFYFFGPLSSTIMGLASPPLLALHGQGGLSGWQWLFLVEGLPAALVGIAFLLFLPESPKSVAWLTPEQSGWIDRQLKVDARRMPAAKSASLAAALSHPATLRFGLLGFLTIGATVTYALSAPLILRDAGFTNGGIGKLVAVGGLLGAGGMLATGLISDRRGERFTTMWISTTLMGLSFAITAMASSPALLAAAYLLYGLSWGAVTLSQVSAWPDVLGGRVLALGCAAVNGLSQIGAFVLPILWGKVADATGSFHAGLVGLTVAAAVSLLLTAELAKHVRRSAGKVQVA
;
A
#
# COMPACT_ATOMS: atom_id res chain seq x y z
N MET A 1 3.42 8.72 1.37
CA MET A 1 3.30 9.84 0.43
C MET A 1 3.87 9.48 -0.93
N ASP A 2 5.12 9.11 -1.05
CA ASP A 2 5.84 8.93 -2.34
C ASP A 2 5.29 7.87 -3.30
N ARG A 3 4.48 6.93 -2.85
CA ARG A 3 3.81 5.97 -3.75
C ARG A 3 2.74 6.62 -4.60
N LEU A 4 2.08 7.64 -4.08
CA LEU A 4 0.92 8.28 -4.71
C LEU A 4 1.20 9.71 -5.16
N ASN A 5 2.29 10.37 -4.70
CA ASN A 5 2.62 11.73 -5.12
C ASN A 5 2.81 11.83 -6.64
N VAL A 6 3.29 10.76 -7.27
CA VAL A 6 3.42 10.68 -8.73
C VAL A 6 2.09 10.89 -9.45
N SER A 7 0.95 10.55 -8.82
CA SER A 7 -0.37 10.74 -9.42
C SER A 7 -0.78 12.22 -9.47
N LEU A 8 -0.38 13.01 -8.48
CA LEU A 8 -0.59 14.46 -8.48
C LEU A 8 0.47 15.20 -9.30
N ALA A 9 1.72 14.73 -9.26
CA ALA A 9 2.77 15.23 -10.14
C ALA A 9 2.41 15.05 -11.64
N ALA A 10 1.77 13.93 -11.97
CA ALA A 10 1.35 13.61 -13.34
C ALA A 10 0.46 14.67 -13.98
N LEU A 11 -0.30 15.43 -13.16
CA LEU A 11 -1.12 16.54 -13.66
C LEU A 11 -0.34 17.60 -14.46
N GLN A 12 0.94 17.78 -14.14
CA GLN A 12 1.84 18.71 -14.87
C GLN A 12 2.94 17.95 -15.62
N MET A 13 3.56 16.97 -14.98
CA MET A 13 4.70 16.22 -15.51
C MET A 13 4.39 15.53 -16.85
N ASN A 14 3.23 14.86 -16.97
CA ASN A 14 2.88 14.16 -18.19
C ASN A 14 2.67 15.11 -19.36
N GLN A 15 2.10 16.29 -19.13
CA GLN A 15 1.91 17.31 -20.15
C GLN A 15 3.25 17.92 -20.59
N GLU A 16 4.10 18.28 -19.62
CA GLU A 16 5.39 18.93 -19.86
C GLU A 16 6.39 17.98 -20.55
N LEU A 17 6.46 16.72 -20.11
CA LEU A 17 7.37 15.71 -20.67
C LEU A 17 6.74 14.90 -21.82
N LYS A 18 5.48 15.18 -22.17
CA LYS A 18 4.71 14.48 -23.22
C LYS A 18 4.66 12.96 -22.99
N PHE A 19 4.48 12.55 -21.76
CA PHE A 19 4.36 11.12 -21.43
C PHE A 19 2.97 10.61 -21.82
N SER A 20 2.94 9.48 -22.54
CA SER A 20 1.70 8.76 -22.80
C SER A 20 1.19 8.05 -21.55
N ALA A 21 -0.07 7.60 -21.56
CA ALA A 21 -0.63 6.84 -20.46
C ALA A 21 0.12 5.50 -20.23
N THR A 22 0.63 4.88 -21.31
CA THR A 22 1.49 3.68 -21.21
C THR A 22 2.81 3.98 -20.53
N VAL A 23 3.50 5.08 -20.90
CA VAL A 23 4.76 5.51 -20.26
C VAL A 23 4.53 5.75 -18.78
N TYR A 24 3.47 6.47 -18.43
CA TYR A 24 3.11 6.74 -17.05
C TYR A 24 2.79 5.45 -16.28
N GLY A 25 1.93 4.57 -16.84
CA GLY A 25 1.53 3.31 -16.22
C GLY A 25 2.71 2.37 -15.98
N LEU A 26 3.64 2.26 -16.97
CA LEU A 26 4.85 1.45 -16.83
C LEU A 26 5.78 1.97 -15.73
N GLY A 27 6.04 3.29 -15.72
CA GLY A 27 6.90 3.89 -14.70
C GLY A 27 6.28 3.81 -13.29
N ALA A 28 5.00 4.09 -13.16
CA ALA A 28 4.29 3.96 -11.90
C ALA A 28 4.28 2.50 -11.39
N GLY A 29 4.06 1.54 -12.30
CA GLY A 29 4.09 0.10 -12.01
C GLY A 29 5.48 -0.41 -11.65
N ALA A 30 6.55 0.09 -12.30
CA ALA A 30 7.94 -0.35 -12.07
C ALA A 30 8.35 -0.27 -10.59
N PHE A 31 7.81 0.70 -9.86
CA PHE A 31 7.97 0.81 -8.42
C PHE A 31 7.48 -0.46 -7.69
N TYR A 32 6.27 -0.93 -8.00
CA TYR A 32 5.65 -2.06 -7.32
C TYR A 32 6.35 -3.38 -7.65
N LEU A 33 6.83 -3.54 -8.89
CA LEU A 33 7.64 -4.68 -9.28
C LEU A 33 8.93 -4.74 -8.44
N ALA A 34 9.68 -3.64 -8.40
CA ALA A 34 10.91 -3.55 -7.63
C ALA A 34 10.66 -3.77 -6.14
N TYR A 35 9.62 -3.12 -5.58
CA TYR A 35 9.23 -3.30 -4.19
C TYR A 35 8.98 -4.77 -3.85
N GLY A 36 8.17 -5.48 -4.65
CA GLY A 36 7.86 -6.90 -4.42
C GLY A 36 9.09 -7.81 -4.54
N LEU A 37 9.96 -7.57 -5.52
CA LEU A 37 11.18 -8.38 -5.71
C LEU A 37 12.19 -8.20 -4.58
N PHE A 38 12.34 -6.99 -4.06
CA PHE A 38 13.36 -6.66 -3.07
C PHE A 38 12.88 -6.68 -1.62
N GLU A 39 11.59 -6.92 -1.36
CA GLU A 39 11.03 -6.94 0.01
C GLU A 39 11.67 -8.02 0.88
N VAL A 40 11.79 -9.25 0.39
CA VAL A 40 12.40 -10.36 1.13
C VAL A 40 13.91 -10.16 1.31
N PRO A 41 14.72 -9.88 0.27
CA PRO A 41 16.14 -9.56 0.42
C PRO A 41 16.39 -8.42 1.41
N SER A 42 15.61 -7.34 1.36
CA SER A 42 15.75 -6.20 2.27
C SER A 42 15.52 -6.60 3.74
N ASN A 43 14.50 -7.43 4.00
CA ASN A 43 14.24 -7.92 5.36
C ASN A 43 15.33 -8.85 5.88
N MET A 44 15.93 -9.68 5.02
CA MET A 44 17.08 -10.51 5.40
C MET A 44 18.29 -9.64 5.79
N LEU A 45 18.56 -8.57 5.03
CA LEU A 45 19.62 -7.64 5.34
C LEU A 45 19.34 -6.86 6.63
N MET A 46 18.08 -6.51 6.90
CA MET A 46 17.70 -5.88 8.17
C MET A 46 17.97 -6.77 9.38
N MET A 47 17.69 -8.08 9.29
CA MET A 47 18.03 -9.01 10.37
C MET A 47 19.56 -9.10 10.61
N ARG A 48 20.37 -8.89 9.58
CA ARG A 48 21.84 -8.93 9.66
C ARG A 48 22.44 -7.62 10.22
N PHE A 49 21.93 -6.46 9.78
CA PHE A 49 22.50 -5.14 10.09
C PHE A 49 21.82 -4.43 11.28
N GLY A 50 20.70 -4.97 11.77
CA GLY A 50 19.85 -4.37 12.80
C GLY A 50 18.80 -3.43 12.23
N ALA A 51 17.66 -3.35 12.94
CA ALA A 51 16.49 -2.60 12.48
C ALA A 51 16.77 -1.09 12.37
N ARG A 52 17.45 -0.49 13.38
CA ARG A 52 17.79 0.95 13.40
C ARG A 52 18.53 1.38 12.14
N ARG A 53 19.67 0.72 11.86
CA ARG A 53 20.54 1.08 10.73
C ARG A 53 19.85 0.84 9.41
N TRP A 54 19.11 -0.26 9.31
CA TRP A 54 18.46 -0.65 8.06
C TRP A 54 17.25 0.23 7.73
N LEU A 55 16.39 0.54 8.71
CA LEU A 55 15.28 1.48 8.53
C LEU A 55 15.77 2.90 8.23
N ALA A 56 16.84 3.35 8.90
CA ALA A 56 17.49 4.62 8.59
C ALA A 56 18.00 4.67 7.14
N ARG A 57 18.68 3.60 6.67
CA ARG A 57 19.14 3.48 5.28
C ARG A 57 17.95 3.53 4.31
N ILE A 58 16.87 2.77 4.57
CA ILE A 58 15.66 2.78 3.75
C ILE A 58 15.13 4.20 3.61
N MET A 59 14.84 4.87 4.72
CA MET A 59 14.28 6.23 4.73
C MET A 59 15.19 7.24 4.02
N PHE A 60 16.51 7.17 4.28
CA PHE A 60 17.48 8.08 3.68
C PHE A 60 17.58 7.89 2.16
N THR A 61 17.79 6.66 1.70
CA THR A 61 17.93 6.37 0.26
C THR A 61 16.62 6.59 -0.49
N TRP A 62 15.50 6.21 0.11
CA TRP A 62 14.17 6.48 -0.43
C TRP A 62 13.93 7.99 -0.60
N GLY A 63 14.18 8.80 0.46
CA GLY A 63 13.98 10.25 0.39
C GLY A 63 14.84 10.92 -0.69
N LEU A 64 16.12 10.51 -0.82
CA LEU A 64 16.99 11.04 -1.88
C LEU A 64 16.52 10.67 -3.28
N ILE A 65 16.09 9.42 -3.51
CA ILE A 65 15.60 8.98 -4.81
C ILE A 65 14.26 9.64 -5.13
N ALA A 66 13.37 9.81 -4.13
CA ALA A 66 12.13 10.55 -4.29
C ALA A 66 12.39 12.01 -4.70
N ALA A 67 13.33 12.69 -4.04
CA ALA A 67 13.75 14.04 -4.44
C ALA A 67 14.40 14.04 -5.84
N ALA A 68 15.20 13.03 -6.20
CA ALA A 68 15.84 12.91 -7.51
C ALA A 68 14.83 12.76 -8.66
N MET A 69 13.57 12.39 -8.37
CA MET A 69 12.50 12.41 -9.37
C MET A 69 12.33 13.79 -10.03
N MET A 70 12.72 14.89 -9.38
CA MET A 70 12.71 16.23 -9.99
C MET A 70 13.58 16.34 -11.24
N PHE A 71 14.56 15.45 -11.42
CA PHE A 71 15.46 15.44 -12.58
C PHE A 71 14.96 14.58 -13.75
N VAL A 72 13.77 14.02 -13.66
CA VAL A 72 13.15 13.25 -14.76
C VAL A 72 12.98 14.16 -15.97
N ARG A 73 13.49 13.69 -17.13
CA ARG A 73 13.36 14.37 -18.44
C ARG A 73 12.93 13.42 -19.55
N THR A 74 13.12 12.13 -19.36
CA THR A 74 12.82 11.10 -20.36
C THR A 74 12.08 9.93 -19.71
N PRO A 75 11.34 9.12 -20.50
CA PRO A 75 10.72 7.90 -20.01
C PRO A 75 11.72 6.96 -19.29
N ALA A 76 12.94 6.85 -19.82
CA ALA A 76 13.98 6.00 -19.23
C ALA A 76 14.37 6.50 -17.82
N HIS A 77 14.57 7.80 -17.62
CA HIS A 77 14.82 8.37 -16.29
C HIS A 77 13.68 8.07 -15.34
N PHE A 78 12.42 8.19 -15.81
CA PHE A 78 11.24 7.90 -15.01
C PHE A 78 11.20 6.44 -14.58
N TYR A 79 11.42 5.49 -15.49
CA TYR A 79 11.43 4.06 -15.18
C TYR A 79 12.52 3.67 -14.19
N VAL A 80 13.75 4.16 -14.43
CA VAL A 80 14.89 3.85 -13.55
C VAL A 80 14.69 4.39 -12.15
N LEU A 81 14.28 5.66 -12.01
CA LEU A 81 14.08 6.26 -10.69
C LEU A 81 12.89 5.63 -9.95
N ARG A 82 11.79 5.30 -10.64
CA ARG A 82 10.66 4.58 -10.04
C ARG A 82 11.05 3.17 -9.60
N PHE A 83 11.85 2.45 -10.39
CA PHE A 83 12.38 1.15 -10.00
C PHE A 83 13.31 1.26 -8.79
N LEU A 84 14.27 2.17 -8.81
CA LEU A 84 15.19 2.40 -7.69
C LEU A 84 14.45 2.83 -6.42
N LEU A 85 13.39 3.64 -6.54
CA LEU A 85 12.55 4.03 -5.42
C LEU A 85 11.87 2.80 -4.79
N GLY A 86 11.36 1.86 -5.61
CA GLY A 86 10.81 0.60 -5.14
C GLY A 86 11.83 -0.27 -4.42
N VAL A 87 13.06 -0.37 -4.95
CA VAL A 87 14.19 -1.08 -4.28
C VAL A 87 14.52 -0.43 -2.94
N ALA A 88 14.60 0.90 -2.90
CA ALA A 88 14.97 1.64 -1.69
C ALA A 88 13.92 1.50 -0.59
N GLU A 89 12.62 1.56 -0.93
CA GLU A 89 11.51 1.46 0.02
C GLU A 89 11.22 0.01 0.44
N ALA A 90 11.67 -0.97 -0.35
CA ALA A 90 11.40 -2.38 -0.08
C ALA A 90 11.84 -2.81 1.32
N GLY A 91 10.93 -3.50 2.03
CA GLY A 91 11.18 -3.98 3.39
C GLY A 91 10.91 -2.96 4.50
N PHE A 92 10.53 -1.72 4.20
CA PHE A 92 10.22 -0.73 5.25
C PHE A 92 9.06 -1.18 6.13
N PHE A 93 7.96 -1.57 5.52
CA PHE A 93 6.74 -1.92 6.24
C PHE A 93 6.91 -3.17 7.13
N PRO A 94 7.35 -4.33 6.61
CA PRO A 94 7.65 -5.47 7.48
C PRO A 94 8.79 -5.17 8.45
N GLY A 95 9.70 -4.27 8.10
CA GLY A 95 10.77 -3.79 8.98
C GLY A 95 10.26 -3.07 10.22
N ILE A 96 9.26 -2.22 10.08
CA ILE A 96 8.61 -1.57 11.22
C ILE A 96 7.89 -2.61 12.10
N VAL A 97 7.18 -3.56 11.49
CA VAL A 97 6.53 -4.65 12.25
C VAL A 97 7.57 -5.48 13.02
N TYR A 98 8.69 -5.80 12.37
CA TYR A 98 9.83 -6.47 13.01
C TYR A 98 10.40 -5.64 14.16
N TYR A 99 10.66 -4.33 13.96
CA TYR A 99 11.12 -3.42 15.02
C TYR A 99 10.16 -3.38 16.19
N LEU A 100 8.85 -3.17 15.94
CA LEU A 100 7.83 -3.15 16.99
C LEU A 100 7.75 -4.48 17.74
N SER A 101 8.07 -5.61 17.10
CA SER A 101 8.09 -6.91 17.76
C SER A 101 9.18 -7.07 18.81
N HIS A 102 10.22 -6.25 18.79
CA HIS A 102 11.28 -6.20 19.79
C HIS A 102 10.98 -5.23 20.95
N TRP A 103 9.93 -4.42 20.81
CA TRP A 103 9.53 -3.42 21.81
C TRP A 103 8.25 -3.81 22.54
N PHE A 104 7.32 -4.47 21.85
CA PHE A 104 6.00 -4.75 22.37
C PHE A 104 5.74 -6.26 22.49
N PRO A 105 5.37 -6.75 23.69
CA PRO A 105 4.83 -8.10 23.88
C PRO A 105 3.64 -8.37 22.96
N ARG A 106 3.38 -9.65 22.64
CA ARG A 106 2.34 -10.09 21.71
C ARG A 106 0.96 -9.46 21.98
N ALA A 107 0.59 -9.35 23.26
CA ALA A 107 -0.69 -8.77 23.67
C ALA A 107 -0.86 -7.29 23.30
N GLN A 108 0.24 -6.53 23.16
CA GLN A 108 0.23 -5.09 22.89
C GLN A 108 0.65 -4.76 21.44
N ARG A 109 1.30 -5.70 20.75
CA ARG A 109 1.85 -5.52 19.40
C ARG A 109 0.79 -5.11 18.39
N GLY A 110 -0.42 -5.70 18.46
CA GLY A 110 -1.54 -5.35 17.61
C GLY A 110 -1.90 -3.86 17.67
N ARG A 111 -1.98 -3.32 18.90
CA ARG A 111 -2.27 -1.88 19.10
C ARG A 111 -1.18 -0.97 18.54
N ALA A 112 0.10 -1.33 18.75
CA ALA A 112 1.22 -0.55 18.22
C ALA A 112 1.24 -0.57 16.68
N THR A 113 1.04 -1.73 16.08
CA THR A 113 0.98 -1.90 14.62
C THR A 113 -0.21 -1.16 14.03
N SER A 114 -1.40 -1.24 14.64
CA SER A 114 -2.60 -0.52 14.13
C SER A 114 -2.41 0.99 14.13
N ARG A 115 -1.76 1.56 15.14
CA ARG A 115 -1.41 2.99 15.18
C ARG A 115 -0.50 3.37 14.02
N PHE A 116 0.47 2.53 13.70
CA PHE A 116 1.35 2.76 12.56
C PHE A 116 0.57 2.72 11.22
N TYR A 117 -0.30 1.73 11.03
CA TYR A 117 -1.13 1.61 9.82
C TYR A 117 -2.05 2.80 9.59
N PHE A 118 -2.56 3.41 10.66
CA PHE A 118 -3.44 4.59 10.59
C PHE A 118 -2.80 5.78 9.86
N PHE A 119 -1.47 5.91 9.92
CA PHE A 119 -0.75 6.98 9.21
C PHE A 119 -0.72 6.80 7.69
N GLY A 120 -1.02 5.61 7.16
CA GLY A 120 -1.12 5.39 5.71
C GLY A 120 -2.18 6.26 5.05
N PRO A 121 -3.48 6.13 5.38
CA PRO A 121 -4.53 7.01 4.86
C PRO A 121 -4.32 8.49 5.23
N LEU A 122 -3.82 8.78 6.43
CA LEU A 122 -3.52 10.15 6.85
C LEU A 122 -2.46 10.81 5.95
N SER A 123 -1.48 10.04 5.47
CA SER A 123 -0.48 10.54 4.53
C SER A 123 -1.11 11.00 3.20
N SER A 124 -2.17 10.34 2.73
CA SER A 124 -2.92 10.79 1.54
C SER A 124 -3.63 12.11 1.78
N THR A 125 -4.16 12.31 3.00
CA THR A 125 -4.77 13.58 3.40
C THR A 125 -3.74 14.72 3.35
N ILE A 126 -2.58 14.52 3.97
CA ILE A 126 -1.50 15.52 3.99
C ILE A 126 -1.04 15.83 2.55
N MET A 127 -0.84 14.79 1.73
CA MET A 127 -0.44 14.93 0.34
C MET A 127 -1.48 15.72 -0.48
N GLY A 128 -2.77 15.42 -0.31
CA GLY A 128 -3.84 16.13 -0.99
C GLY A 128 -3.89 17.62 -0.64
N LEU A 129 -3.58 18.00 0.60
CA LEU A 129 -3.51 19.38 1.04
C LEU A 129 -2.21 20.09 0.63
N ALA A 130 -1.08 19.37 0.63
CA ALA A 130 0.24 19.94 0.33
C ALA A 130 0.49 20.10 -1.18
N SER A 131 -0.04 19.19 -2.01
CA SER A 131 0.28 19.17 -3.43
C SER A 131 -0.22 20.40 -4.21
N PRO A 132 -1.45 20.94 -4.02
CA PRO A 132 -1.89 22.11 -4.79
C PRO A 132 -1.00 23.34 -4.63
N PRO A 133 -0.62 23.78 -3.41
CA PRO A 133 0.30 24.91 -3.25
C PRO A 133 1.70 24.61 -3.84
N LEU A 134 2.19 23.37 -3.76
CA LEU A 134 3.48 23.01 -4.35
C LEU A 134 3.42 23.05 -5.89
N LEU A 135 2.35 22.54 -6.49
CA LEU A 135 2.13 22.64 -7.93
C LEU A 135 1.97 24.08 -8.42
N ALA A 136 1.47 24.99 -7.56
CA ALA A 136 1.35 26.42 -7.86
C ALA A 136 2.71 27.15 -7.87
N LEU A 137 3.78 26.56 -7.33
CA LEU A 137 5.15 27.11 -7.40
C LEU A 137 5.78 26.96 -8.80
N HIS A 138 5.01 26.52 -9.81
CA HIS A 138 5.50 26.36 -11.18
C HIS A 138 6.15 27.66 -11.69
N GLY A 139 7.41 27.53 -12.18
CA GLY A 139 8.24 28.66 -12.64
C GLY A 139 9.09 29.32 -11.56
N GLN A 140 8.81 29.11 -10.29
CA GLN A 140 9.63 29.66 -9.21
C GLN A 140 10.95 28.90 -9.08
N GLY A 141 12.05 29.63 -8.95
CA GLY A 141 13.40 29.03 -8.90
C GLY A 141 13.81 28.27 -10.16
N GLY A 142 13.13 28.51 -11.29
CA GLY A 142 13.36 27.79 -12.54
C GLY A 142 12.87 26.34 -12.53
N LEU A 143 12.05 25.95 -11.56
CA LEU A 143 11.51 24.61 -11.40
C LEU A 143 10.01 24.55 -11.75
N SER A 144 9.59 23.44 -12.33
CA SER A 144 8.17 23.14 -12.50
C SER A 144 7.51 22.75 -11.17
N GLY A 145 6.19 22.96 -11.05
CA GLY A 145 5.49 22.66 -9.80
C GLY A 145 5.60 21.19 -9.38
N TRP A 146 5.60 20.25 -10.33
CA TRP A 146 5.80 18.83 -10.04
C TRP A 146 7.22 18.52 -9.52
N GLN A 147 8.23 19.31 -9.91
CA GLN A 147 9.59 19.18 -9.38
C GLN A 147 9.66 19.63 -7.92
N TRP A 148 8.98 20.74 -7.57
CA TRP A 148 8.82 21.18 -6.19
C TRP A 148 8.14 20.13 -5.32
N LEU A 149 7.11 19.46 -5.85
CA LEU A 149 6.41 18.41 -5.13
C LEU A 149 7.36 17.26 -4.76
N PHE A 150 8.14 16.74 -5.70
CA PHE A 150 9.11 15.67 -5.40
C PHE A 150 10.23 16.13 -4.45
N LEU A 151 10.70 17.35 -4.59
CA LEU A 151 11.76 17.89 -3.73
C LEU A 151 11.28 18.05 -2.29
N VAL A 152 10.13 18.71 -2.09
CA VAL A 152 9.59 19.02 -0.76
C VAL A 152 9.06 17.77 -0.04
N GLU A 153 8.59 16.77 -0.75
CA GLU A 153 8.15 15.51 -0.14
C GLU A 153 9.31 14.52 0.09
N GLY A 154 10.32 14.51 -0.78
CA GLY A 154 11.44 13.58 -0.68
C GLY A 154 12.46 13.96 0.40
N LEU A 155 12.88 15.23 0.45
CA LEU A 155 13.91 15.65 1.40
C LEU A 155 13.55 15.41 2.87
N PRO A 156 12.33 15.66 3.37
CA PRO A 156 11.97 15.34 4.74
C PRO A 156 12.09 13.85 5.07
N ALA A 157 11.80 12.96 4.11
CA ALA A 157 12.00 11.53 4.31
C ALA A 157 13.47 11.17 4.53
N ALA A 158 14.39 11.78 3.77
CA ALA A 158 15.83 11.61 3.97
C ALA A 158 16.27 12.14 5.34
N LEU A 159 15.76 13.31 5.77
CA LEU A 159 16.05 13.88 7.11
C LEU A 159 15.54 12.97 8.23
N VAL A 160 14.34 12.38 8.08
CA VAL A 160 13.83 11.36 9.01
C VAL A 160 14.73 10.12 9.03
N GLY A 161 15.30 9.73 7.89
CA GLY A 161 16.29 8.66 7.83
C GLY A 161 17.52 8.96 8.70
N ILE A 162 18.05 10.18 8.64
CA ILE A 162 19.13 10.63 9.52
C ILE A 162 18.70 10.62 10.98
N ALA A 163 17.50 11.14 11.27
CA ALA A 163 16.93 11.13 12.62
C ALA A 163 16.77 9.70 13.16
N PHE A 164 16.37 8.74 12.33
CA PHE A 164 16.32 7.32 12.73
C PHE A 164 17.71 6.80 13.11
N LEU A 165 18.72 7.14 12.33
CA LEU A 165 20.10 6.74 12.62
C LEU A 165 20.61 7.31 13.94
N LEU A 166 20.22 8.54 14.28
CA LEU A 166 20.68 9.23 15.48
C LEU A 166 19.86 8.87 16.72
N PHE A 167 18.54 8.83 16.61
CA PHE A 167 17.63 8.81 17.74
C PHE A 167 16.82 7.53 17.92
N LEU A 168 16.68 6.67 16.88
CA LEU A 168 15.88 5.46 17.02
C LEU A 168 16.63 4.44 17.87
N PRO A 169 16.15 4.05 19.06
CA PRO A 169 16.85 3.11 19.91
C PRO A 169 16.72 1.68 19.37
N GLU A 170 17.72 0.86 19.57
CA GLU A 170 17.77 -0.50 19.04
C GLU A 170 16.94 -1.50 19.86
N SER A 171 16.85 -1.29 21.17
CA SER A 171 16.16 -2.16 22.09
C SER A 171 15.69 -1.43 23.35
N PRO A 172 14.74 -1.99 24.12
CA PRO A 172 14.34 -1.43 25.40
C PRO A 172 15.45 -1.27 26.43
N LYS A 173 16.55 -2.04 26.28
CA LYS A 173 17.71 -1.96 27.19
C LYS A 173 18.62 -0.80 26.88
N SER A 174 18.53 -0.20 25.70
CA SER A 174 19.42 0.89 25.26
C SER A 174 18.90 2.28 25.57
N VAL A 175 17.79 2.43 26.29
CA VAL A 175 17.13 3.71 26.54
C VAL A 175 17.13 4.08 28.02
N ALA A 176 17.46 5.35 28.30
CA ALA A 176 17.54 5.88 29.65
C ALA A 176 16.17 6.22 30.29
N TRP A 177 15.11 6.33 29.47
CA TRP A 177 13.77 6.66 29.93
C TRP A 177 12.94 5.45 30.46
N LEU A 178 13.46 4.22 30.31
CA LEU A 178 12.94 3.03 30.96
C LEU A 178 13.76 2.71 32.22
N THR A 179 13.04 2.41 33.32
CA THR A 179 13.73 1.88 34.51
C THR A 179 14.28 0.47 34.22
N PRO A 180 15.31 0.02 34.97
CA PRO A 180 15.82 -1.35 34.83
C PRO A 180 14.73 -2.42 35.02
N GLU A 181 13.77 -2.17 35.90
CA GLU A 181 12.63 -3.06 36.17
C GLU A 181 11.68 -3.15 34.98
N GLN A 182 11.33 -1.99 34.36
CA GLN A 182 10.48 -1.92 33.17
C GLN A 182 11.15 -2.63 31.97
N SER A 183 12.42 -2.33 31.73
CA SER A 183 13.21 -2.97 30.68
C SER A 183 13.33 -4.47 30.89
N GLY A 184 13.58 -4.90 32.14
CA GLY A 184 13.62 -6.31 32.52
C GLY A 184 12.27 -7.03 32.38
N TRP A 185 11.16 -6.34 32.67
CA TRP A 185 9.81 -6.89 32.47
C TRP A 185 9.54 -7.11 30.96
N ILE A 186 9.83 -6.13 30.12
CA ILE A 186 9.66 -6.25 28.66
C ILE A 186 10.49 -7.44 28.14
N ASP A 187 11.74 -7.55 28.51
CA ASP A 187 12.64 -8.65 28.09
C ASP A 187 12.10 -10.03 28.49
N ARG A 188 11.57 -10.17 29.74
CA ARG A 188 10.94 -11.39 30.19
C ARG A 188 9.70 -11.75 29.36
N GLN A 189 8.83 -10.77 29.09
CA GLN A 189 7.63 -11.01 28.28
C GLN A 189 7.98 -11.41 26.83
N LEU A 190 8.94 -10.75 26.21
CA LEU A 190 9.40 -11.10 24.86
C LEU A 190 10.01 -12.51 24.80
N LYS A 191 10.76 -12.92 25.83
CA LYS A 191 11.28 -14.29 25.93
C LYS A 191 10.19 -15.34 26.11
N VAL A 192 9.14 -15.03 26.90
CA VAL A 192 7.97 -15.91 27.06
C VAL A 192 7.23 -16.06 25.73
N ASP A 193 7.02 -14.95 25.01
CA ASP A 193 6.37 -14.97 23.70
C ASP A 193 7.19 -15.78 22.67
N ALA A 194 8.51 -15.62 22.66
CA ALA A 194 9.40 -16.38 21.78
C ALA A 194 9.34 -17.90 22.05
N ARG A 195 9.28 -18.32 23.30
CA ARG A 195 9.16 -19.75 23.69
C ARG A 195 7.82 -20.35 23.29
N ARG A 196 6.76 -19.55 23.22
CA ARG A 196 5.41 -19.99 22.82
C ARG A 196 5.26 -20.12 21.30
N MET A 197 6.20 -19.58 20.51
CA MET A 197 6.21 -19.79 19.07
C MET A 197 6.81 -21.17 18.78
N PRO A 198 6.05 -22.12 18.21
CA PRO A 198 6.63 -23.35 17.75
C PRO A 198 7.72 -23.02 16.72
N ALA A 199 8.88 -23.68 16.81
CA ALA A 199 9.86 -23.65 15.73
C ALA A 199 9.14 -24.20 14.48
N ALA A 200 8.64 -23.31 13.64
CA ALA A 200 7.96 -23.71 12.43
C ALA A 200 9.02 -24.41 11.56
N LYS A 201 8.92 -25.73 11.42
CA LYS A 201 9.57 -26.43 10.30
C LYS A 201 9.07 -25.73 9.07
N SER A 202 9.90 -24.91 8.43
CA SER A 202 9.53 -24.04 7.32
C SER A 202 9.06 -24.91 6.16
N ALA A 203 7.86 -24.66 5.67
CA ALA A 203 7.47 -25.13 4.36
C ALA A 203 8.45 -24.54 3.32
N SER A 204 8.69 -25.23 2.21
CA SER A 204 9.45 -24.63 1.12
C SER A 204 8.62 -23.51 0.47
N LEU A 205 9.29 -22.53 -0.13
CA LEU A 205 8.59 -21.45 -0.88
C LEU A 205 7.72 -22.05 -1.99
N ALA A 206 8.20 -23.11 -2.66
CA ALA A 206 7.44 -23.82 -3.67
C ALA A 206 6.13 -24.42 -3.11
N ALA A 207 6.17 -25.02 -1.92
CA ALA A 207 4.99 -25.54 -1.25
C ALA A 207 4.00 -24.43 -0.83
N ALA A 208 4.51 -23.26 -0.44
CA ALA A 208 3.67 -22.10 -0.14
C ALA A 208 3.00 -21.54 -1.40
N LEU A 209 3.74 -21.42 -2.50
CA LEU A 209 3.22 -20.92 -3.78
C LEU A 209 2.24 -21.91 -4.45
N SER A 210 2.42 -23.21 -4.27
CA SER A 210 1.50 -24.24 -4.82
C SER A 210 0.25 -24.45 -3.95
N HIS A 211 0.19 -23.87 -2.75
CA HIS A 211 -0.96 -24.05 -1.87
C HIS A 211 -2.21 -23.36 -2.43
N PRO A 212 -3.34 -24.08 -2.61
CA PRO A 212 -4.53 -23.53 -3.27
C PRO A 212 -5.08 -22.24 -2.65
N ALA A 213 -5.01 -22.11 -1.32
CA ALA A 213 -5.44 -20.88 -0.65
C ALA A 213 -4.50 -19.70 -0.95
N THR A 214 -3.18 -19.93 -1.00
CA THR A 214 -2.20 -18.90 -1.37
C THR A 214 -2.46 -18.38 -2.79
N LEU A 215 -2.71 -19.28 -3.75
CA LEU A 215 -3.01 -18.88 -5.13
C LEU A 215 -4.32 -18.10 -5.23
N ARG A 216 -5.38 -18.52 -4.53
CA ARG A 216 -6.67 -17.82 -4.55
C ARG A 216 -6.57 -16.43 -3.91
N PHE A 217 -5.93 -16.31 -2.74
CA PHE A 217 -5.67 -15.01 -2.12
C PHE A 217 -4.69 -14.16 -2.95
N GLY A 218 -3.69 -14.79 -3.58
CA GLY A 218 -2.78 -14.11 -4.48
C GLY A 218 -3.50 -13.53 -5.69
N LEU A 219 -4.40 -14.29 -6.33
CA LEU A 219 -5.23 -13.81 -7.44
C LEU A 219 -6.20 -12.72 -6.96
N LEU A 220 -6.82 -12.90 -5.80
CA LEU A 220 -7.67 -11.87 -5.20
C LEU A 220 -6.89 -10.57 -4.97
N GLY A 221 -5.70 -10.66 -4.37
CA GLY A 221 -4.83 -9.51 -4.14
C GLY A 221 -4.30 -8.89 -5.44
N PHE A 222 -3.94 -9.71 -6.44
CA PHE A 222 -3.58 -9.24 -7.78
C PHE A 222 -4.66 -8.34 -8.38
N LEU A 223 -5.92 -8.77 -8.33
CA LEU A 223 -7.03 -8.01 -8.87
C LEU A 223 -7.36 -6.78 -8.03
N THR A 224 -7.51 -6.94 -6.71
CA THR A 224 -7.97 -5.84 -5.84
C THR A 224 -6.90 -4.80 -5.59
N ILE A 225 -5.68 -5.19 -5.23
CA ILE A 225 -4.57 -4.24 -5.00
C ILE A 225 -4.14 -3.62 -6.33
N GLY A 226 -4.07 -4.42 -7.40
CA GLY A 226 -3.80 -3.89 -8.73
C GLY A 226 -4.84 -2.87 -9.18
N ALA A 227 -6.15 -3.15 -9.02
CA ALA A 227 -7.21 -2.21 -9.35
C ALA A 227 -7.16 -0.95 -8.47
N THR A 228 -6.95 -1.11 -7.16
CA THR A 228 -6.81 -0.01 -6.21
C THR A 228 -5.68 0.92 -6.60
N VAL A 229 -4.49 0.37 -6.88
CA VAL A 229 -3.31 1.15 -7.27
C VAL A 229 -3.55 1.84 -8.62
N THR A 230 -4.08 1.13 -9.60
CA THR A 230 -4.36 1.68 -10.94
C THR A 230 -5.30 2.87 -10.86
N TYR A 231 -6.39 2.73 -10.11
CA TYR A 231 -7.35 3.83 -9.93
C TYR A 231 -6.72 4.99 -9.15
N ALA A 232 -6.01 4.74 -8.06
CA ALA A 232 -5.35 5.78 -7.27
C ALA A 232 -4.34 6.60 -8.09
N LEU A 233 -3.61 5.94 -9.00
CA LEU A 233 -2.66 6.59 -9.89
C LEU A 233 -3.34 7.42 -10.99
N SER A 234 -4.51 6.99 -11.45
CA SER A 234 -5.21 7.60 -12.58
C SER A 234 -6.32 8.59 -12.19
N ALA A 235 -6.88 8.47 -10.99
CA ALA A 235 -8.00 9.29 -10.54
C ALA A 235 -7.73 10.81 -10.61
N PRO A 236 -6.56 11.35 -10.23
CA PRO A 236 -6.27 12.77 -10.42
C PRO A 236 -6.35 13.21 -11.88
N LEU A 237 -5.90 12.38 -12.83
CA LEU A 237 -5.97 12.66 -14.26
C LEU A 237 -7.43 12.64 -14.74
N ILE A 238 -8.22 11.64 -14.33
CA ILE A 238 -9.66 11.55 -14.65
C ILE A 238 -10.41 12.78 -14.13
N LEU A 239 -10.14 13.19 -12.88
CA LEU A 239 -10.74 14.40 -12.29
C LEU A 239 -10.32 15.67 -13.05
N ARG A 240 -9.06 15.73 -13.49
CA ARG A 240 -8.55 16.86 -14.30
C ARG A 240 -9.27 16.95 -15.64
N ASP A 241 -9.44 15.83 -16.34
CA ASP A 241 -10.14 15.76 -17.62
C ASP A 241 -11.62 16.17 -17.48
N ALA A 242 -12.22 15.92 -16.30
CA ALA A 242 -13.57 16.38 -15.96
C ALA A 242 -13.64 17.87 -15.51
N GLY A 243 -12.55 18.62 -15.60
CA GLY A 243 -12.50 20.07 -15.35
C GLY A 243 -12.21 20.46 -13.90
N PHE A 244 -11.82 19.54 -13.03
CA PHE A 244 -11.42 19.90 -11.68
C PHE A 244 -10.08 20.64 -11.65
N THR A 245 -9.98 21.68 -10.84
CA THR A 245 -8.73 22.41 -10.57
C THR A 245 -7.80 21.56 -9.69
N ASN A 246 -6.50 21.87 -9.70
CA ASN A 246 -5.54 21.21 -8.78
C ASN A 246 -5.99 21.29 -7.33
N GLY A 247 -6.51 22.45 -6.90
CA GLY A 247 -7.07 22.63 -5.54
C GLY A 247 -8.29 21.75 -5.27
N GLY A 248 -9.18 21.60 -6.24
CA GLY A 248 -10.33 20.69 -6.15
C GLY A 248 -9.91 19.21 -6.02
N ILE A 249 -8.97 18.79 -6.87
CA ILE A 249 -8.39 17.43 -6.83
C ILE A 249 -7.71 17.18 -5.50
N GLY A 250 -6.88 18.12 -5.03
CA GLY A 250 -6.20 17.99 -3.74
C GLY A 250 -7.17 17.86 -2.56
N LYS A 251 -8.25 18.63 -2.54
CA LYS A 251 -9.32 18.50 -1.52
C LYS A 251 -9.99 17.13 -1.56
N LEU A 252 -10.32 16.62 -2.75
CA LEU A 252 -10.90 15.28 -2.90
C LEU A 252 -9.95 14.20 -2.42
N VAL A 253 -8.65 14.29 -2.76
CA VAL A 253 -7.62 13.36 -2.28
C VAL A 253 -7.51 13.42 -0.76
N ALA A 254 -7.53 14.62 -0.16
CA ALA A 254 -7.46 14.79 1.28
C ALA A 254 -8.68 14.19 2.00
N VAL A 255 -9.89 14.47 1.52
CA VAL A 255 -11.12 13.91 2.10
C VAL A 255 -11.18 12.40 1.88
N GLY A 256 -10.78 11.93 0.68
CA GLY A 256 -10.67 10.48 0.37
C GLY A 256 -9.73 9.75 1.32
N GLY A 257 -8.60 10.37 1.70
CA GLY A 257 -7.68 9.85 2.71
C GLY A 257 -8.34 9.72 4.10
N LEU A 258 -9.07 10.74 4.56
CA LEU A 258 -9.81 10.69 5.83
C LEU A 258 -10.88 9.60 5.81
N LEU A 259 -11.65 9.51 4.72
CA LEU A 259 -12.64 8.44 4.55
C LEU A 259 -11.99 7.05 4.54
N GLY A 260 -10.81 6.91 3.92
CA GLY A 260 -10.04 5.67 3.94
C GLY A 260 -9.61 5.25 5.35
N ALA A 261 -9.17 6.21 6.18
CA ALA A 261 -8.91 5.96 7.59
C ALA A 261 -10.18 5.52 8.34
N GLY A 262 -11.30 6.21 8.11
CA GLY A 262 -12.60 5.86 8.68
C GLY A 262 -13.08 4.47 8.25
N GLY A 263 -12.97 4.15 6.96
CA GLY A 263 -13.32 2.83 6.40
C GLY A 263 -12.47 1.71 6.99
N MET A 264 -11.16 1.94 7.15
CA MET A 264 -10.25 0.98 7.78
C MET A 264 -10.64 0.71 9.24
N LEU A 265 -10.91 1.76 10.03
CA LEU A 265 -11.33 1.64 11.43
C LEU A 265 -12.68 0.93 11.55
N ALA A 266 -13.67 1.34 10.76
CA ALA A 266 -15.00 0.73 10.75
C ALA A 266 -14.93 -0.76 10.42
N THR A 267 -14.14 -1.13 9.40
CA THR A 267 -13.93 -2.52 8.99
C THR A 267 -13.31 -3.34 10.11
N GLY A 268 -12.26 -2.82 10.78
CA GLY A 268 -11.65 -3.48 11.91
C GLY A 268 -12.65 -3.75 13.05
N LEU A 269 -13.38 -2.71 13.46
CA LEU A 269 -14.36 -2.81 14.54
C LEU A 269 -15.51 -3.78 14.21
N ILE A 270 -16.03 -3.74 12.98
CA ILE A 270 -17.13 -4.62 12.54
C ILE A 270 -16.65 -6.07 12.47
N SER A 271 -15.47 -6.29 11.89
CA SER A 271 -14.87 -7.62 11.75
C SER A 271 -14.59 -8.26 13.11
N ASP A 272 -14.03 -7.49 14.05
CA ASP A 272 -13.73 -7.98 15.39
C ASP A 272 -15.00 -8.31 16.19
N ARG A 273 -16.05 -7.47 16.09
CA ARG A 273 -17.34 -7.71 16.77
C ARG A 273 -18.10 -8.91 16.21
N ARG A 274 -18.00 -9.15 14.91
CA ARG A 274 -18.70 -10.27 14.24
C ARG A 274 -17.93 -11.57 14.29
N GLY A 275 -16.62 -11.53 14.60
CA GLY A 275 -15.72 -12.70 14.51
C GLY A 275 -15.60 -13.27 13.10
N GLU A 276 -15.96 -12.47 12.05
CA GLU A 276 -16.04 -12.92 10.67
C GLU A 276 -15.52 -11.84 9.75
N ARG A 277 -14.61 -12.21 8.83
CA ARG A 277 -13.84 -11.27 8.00
C ARG A 277 -14.31 -11.20 6.55
N PHE A 278 -14.95 -12.27 6.05
CA PHE A 278 -15.35 -12.36 4.64
C PHE A 278 -16.51 -11.43 4.29
N THR A 279 -17.45 -11.21 5.21
CA THR A 279 -18.53 -10.24 5.00
C THR A 279 -18.02 -8.83 4.85
N THR A 280 -17.06 -8.40 5.69
CA THR A 280 -16.46 -7.07 5.57
C THR A 280 -15.64 -6.94 4.29
N MET A 281 -14.93 -7.99 3.87
CA MET A 281 -14.20 -8.05 2.60
C MET A 281 -15.16 -7.95 1.41
N TRP A 282 -16.28 -8.65 1.46
CA TRP A 282 -17.29 -8.63 0.40
C TRP A 282 -17.93 -7.25 0.27
N ILE A 283 -18.35 -6.63 1.38
CA ILE A 283 -18.95 -5.29 1.40
C ILE A 283 -17.94 -4.26 0.85
N SER A 284 -16.71 -4.25 1.35
CA SER A 284 -15.70 -3.27 0.93
C SER A 284 -15.31 -3.41 -0.54
N THR A 285 -15.19 -4.64 -1.05
CA THR A 285 -14.92 -4.90 -2.48
C THR A 285 -16.13 -4.49 -3.36
N THR A 286 -17.36 -4.67 -2.88
CA THR A 286 -18.56 -4.18 -3.58
C THR A 286 -18.55 -2.64 -3.68
N LEU A 287 -18.29 -1.94 -2.57
CA LEU A 287 -18.20 -0.47 -2.58
C LEU A 287 -17.10 0.03 -3.54
N MET A 288 -15.96 -0.64 -3.56
CA MET A 288 -14.89 -0.34 -4.50
C MET A 288 -15.31 -0.56 -5.95
N GLY A 289 -15.93 -1.69 -6.29
CA GLY A 289 -16.43 -1.97 -7.62
C GLY A 289 -17.52 -0.97 -8.07
N LEU A 290 -18.41 -0.60 -7.17
CA LEU A 290 -19.41 0.45 -7.42
C LEU A 290 -18.75 1.80 -7.70
N SER A 291 -17.68 2.16 -7.00
CA SER A 291 -16.96 3.41 -7.27
C SER A 291 -16.37 3.43 -8.68
N PHE A 292 -15.80 2.32 -9.16
CA PHE A 292 -15.28 2.22 -10.52
C PHE A 292 -16.40 2.29 -11.57
N ALA A 293 -17.52 1.57 -11.34
CA ALA A 293 -18.67 1.60 -12.23
C ALA A 293 -19.30 3.00 -12.33
N ILE A 294 -19.50 3.66 -11.18
CA ILE A 294 -20.01 5.03 -11.15
C ILE A 294 -19.05 5.99 -11.85
N THR A 295 -17.72 5.86 -11.63
CA THR A 295 -16.72 6.66 -12.34
C THR A 295 -16.80 6.47 -13.85
N ALA A 296 -17.00 5.23 -14.33
CA ALA A 296 -17.15 4.93 -15.76
C ALA A 296 -18.39 5.55 -16.38
N MET A 297 -19.48 5.66 -15.60
CA MET A 297 -20.78 6.16 -16.04
C MET A 297 -21.03 7.63 -15.68
N ALA A 298 -20.09 8.29 -15.00
CA ALA A 298 -20.28 9.63 -14.47
C ALA A 298 -20.49 10.66 -15.59
N SER A 299 -21.67 11.27 -15.61
CA SER A 299 -22.05 12.33 -16.53
C SER A 299 -21.91 13.73 -15.95
N SER A 300 -21.55 13.86 -14.68
CA SER A 300 -21.36 15.14 -14.00
C SER A 300 -20.15 15.13 -13.07
N PRO A 301 -19.49 16.28 -12.89
CA PRO A 301 -18.37 16.41 -11.93
C PRO A 301 -18.76 16.02 -10.49
N ALA A 302 -20.00 16.31 -10.08
CA ALA A 302 -20.47 15.94 -8.73
C ALA A 302 -20.55 14.42 -8.53
N LEU A 303 -21.05 13.69 -9.54
CA LEU A 303 -21.11 12.23 -9.49
C LEU A 303 -19.71 11.60 -9.48
N LEU A 304 -18.79 12.17 -10.26
CA LEU A 304 -17.40 11.75 -10.30
C LEU A 304 -16.70 11.97 -8.94
N ALA A 305 -16.92 13.13 -8.30
CA ALA A 305 -16.43 13.41 -6.96
C ALA A 305 -16.98 12.43 -5.93
N ALA A 306 -18.30 12.14 -5.97
CA ALA A 306 -18.93 11.16 -5.10
C ALA A 306 -18.35 9.75 -5.28
N ALA A 307 -18.14 9.33 -6.53
CA ALA A 307 -17.50 8.05 -6.86
C ALA A 307 -16.06 7.98 -6.29
N TYR A 308 -15.28 9.06 -6.43
CA TYR A 308 -13.93 9.13 -5.85
C TYR A 308 -13.94 9.03 -4.32
N LEU A 309 -14.87 9.71 -3.65
CA LEU A 309 -15.02 9.62 -2.19
C LEU A 309 -15.45 8.22 -1.73
N LEU A 310 -16.30 7.55 -2.50
CA LEU A 310 -16.69 6.15 -2.27
C LEU A 310 -15.47 5.22 -2.40
N TYR A 311 -14.62 5.44 -3.40
CA TYR A 311 -13.33 4.76 -3.51
C TYR A 311 -12.47 5.03 -2.27
N GLY A 312 -12.34 6.29 -1.85
CA GLY A 312 -11.62 6.68 -0.64
C GLY A 312 -12.06 5.87 0.57
N LEU A 313 -13.36 5.76 0.81
CA LEU A 313 -13.93 4.97 1.92
C LEU A 313 -13.58 3.47 1.80
N SER A 314 -13.60 2.92 0.59
CA SER A 314 -13.51 1.47 0.37
C SER A 314 -12.07 0.94 0.35
N TRP A 315 -11.08 1.68 -0.14
CA TRP A 315 -9.72 1.15 -0.38
C TRP A 315 -9.02 0.68 0.90
N GLY A 316 -9.13 1.46 1.99
CA GLY A 316 -8.57 1.09 3.30
C GLY A 316 -9.26 -0.13 3.89
N ALA A 317 -10.58 -0.21 3.72
CA ALA A 317 -11.41 -1.31 4.15
C ALA A 317 -11.08 -2.63 3.41
N VAL A 318 -10.92 -2.58 2.08
CA VAL A 318 -10.51 -3.73 1.25
C VAL A 318 -9.16 -4.26 1.69
N THR A 319 -8.17 -3.38 1.84
CA THR A 319 -6.81 -3.76 2.21
C THR A 319 -6.78 -4.43 3.59
N LEU A 320 -7.42 -3.83 4.59
CA LEU A 320 -7.44 -4.37 5.95
C LEU A 320 -8.16 -5.71 6.01
N SER A 321 -9.35 -5.83 5.39
CA SER A 321 -10.15 -7.06 5.43
C SER A 321 -9.41 -8.25 4.80
N GLN A 322 -8.68 -8.03 3.70
CA GLN A 322 -7.89 -9.08 3.06
C GLN A 322 -6.71 -9.53 3.92
N VAL A 323 -5.87 -8.59 4.37
CA VAL A 323 -4.69 -8.91 5.18
C VAL A 323 -5.08 -9.61 6.48
N SER A 324 -6.19 -9.21 7.10
CA SER A 324 -6.65 -9.83 8.32
C SER A 324 -7.26 -11.24 8.12
N ALA A 325 -7.70 -11.58 6.90
CA ALA A 325 -8.23 -12.92 6.59
C ALA A 325 -7.16 -13.96 6.27
N TRP A 326 -5.93 -13.55 5.91
CA TRP A 326 -4.87 -14.50 5.56
C TRP A 326 -4.56 -15.53 6.65
N PRO A 327 -4.41 -15.16 7.94
CA PRO A 327 -4.15 -16.13 9.01
C PRO A 327 -5.25 -17.14 9.22
N ASP A 328 -6.50 -16.79 8.92
CA ASP A 328 -7.66 -17.66 9.12
C ASP A 328 -7.70 -18.82 8.11
N VAL A 329 -7.00 -18.65 6.97
CA VAL A 329 -7.01 -19.60 5.85
C VAL A 329 -5.64 -20.23 5.63
N LEU A 330 -4.56 -19.45 5.81
CA LEU A 330 -3.18 -19.89 5.68
C LEU A 330 -2.68 -20.37 7.04
N GLY A 331 -3.14 -21.53 7.51
CA GLY A 331 -2.74 -22.06 8.82
C GLY A 331 -1.36 -22.72 8.85
N GLY A 332 -0.84 -22.93 10.07
CA GLY A 332 0.29 -23.82 10.35
C GLY A 332 1.60 -23.44 9.66
N ARG A 333 2.21 -24.42 8.98
CA ARG A 333 3.56 -24.33 8.38
C ARG A 333 3.65 -23.37 7.18
N VAL A 334 2.52 -23.05 6.54
CA VAL A 334 2.47 -22.27 5.31
C VAL A 334 2.23 -20.77 5.58
N LEU A 335 1.81 -20.40 6.81
CA LEU A 335 1.34 -19.05 7.12
C LEU A 335 2.33 -17.94 6.70
N ALA A 336 3.56 -17.97 7.19
CA ALA A 336 4.51 -16.88 6.95
C ALA A 336 4.90 -16.74 5.46
N LEU A 337 5.26 -17.87 4.82
CA LEU A 337 5.61 -17.89 3.40
C LEU A 337 4.40 -17.69 2.50
N GLY A 338 3.22 -18.18 2.91
CA GLY A 338 1.97 -17.95 2.20
C GLY A 338 1.56 -16.48 2.20
N CYS A 339 1.65 -15.79 3.34
CA CYS A 339 1.40 -14.34 3.41
C CYS A 339 2.38 -13.57 2.52
N ALA A 340 3.67 -13.91 2.55
CA ALA A 340 4.67 -13.28 1.68
C ALA A 340 4.38 -13.54 0.18
N ALA A 341 3.99 -14.77 -0.17
CA ALA A 341 3.63 -15.11 -1.54
C ALA A 341 2.35 -14.37 -2.01
N VAL A 342 1.32 -14.28 -1.16
CA VAL A 342 0.11 -13.49 -1.46
C VAL A 342 0.46 -12.03 -1.66
N ASN A 343 1.29 -11.43 -0.79
CA ASN A 343 1.73 -10.05 -0.96
C ASN A 343 2.51 -9.87 -2.26
N GLY A 344 3.46 -10.75 -2.58
CA GLY A 344 4.22 -10.71 -3.83
C GLY A 344 3.33 -10.77 -5.07
N LEU A 345 2.35 -11.68 -5.11
CA LEU A 345 1.37 -11.78 -6.20
C LEU A 345 0.51 -10.51 -6.31
N SER A 346 0.15 -9.90 -5.18
CA SER A 346 -0.58 -8.63 -5.16
C SER A 346 0.25 -7.48 -5.76
N GLN A 347 1.56 -7.44 -5.49
CA GLN A 347 2.46 -6.44 -6.08
C GLN A 347 2.64 -6.62 -7.59
N ILE A 348 2.58 -7.87 -8.09
CA ILE A 348 2.55 -8.13 -9.53
C ILE A 348 1.29 -7.52 -10.15
N GLY A 349 0.12 -7.61 -9.49
CA GLY A 349 -1.09 -6.93 -9.92
C GLY A 349 -0.93 -5.41 -9.98
N ALA A 350 -0.31 -4.82 -8.95
CA ALA A 350 -0.01 -3.39 -8.90
C ALA A 350 1.02 -2.94 -9.96
N PHE A 351 1.81 -3.86 -10.51
CA PHE A 351 2.68 -3.61 -11.67
C PHE A 351 1.92 -3.76 -13.00
N VAL A 352 1.21 -4.86 -13.19
CA VAL A 352 0.61 -5.23 -14.48
C VAL A 352 -0.60 -4.37 -14.83
N LEU A 353 -1.51 -4.13 -13.87
CA LEU A 353 -2.77 -3.44 -14.19
C LEU A 353 -2.58 -1.97 -14.60
N PRO A 354 -1.68 -1.15 -14.02
CA PRO A 354 -1.41 0.19 -14.53
C PRO A 354 -0.85 0.20 -15.97
N ILE A 355 -0.05 -0.81 -16.35
CA ILE A 355 0.46 -0.94 -17.71
C ILE A 355 -0.66 -1.25 -18.70
N LEU A 356 -1.52 -2.22 -18.37
CA LEU A 356 -2.69 -2.56 -19.20
C LEU A 356 -3.64 -1.37 -19.32
N TRP A 357 -3.88 -0.66 -18.22
CA TRP A 357 -4.65 0.56 -18.18
C TRP A 357 -4.10 1.62 -19.13
N GLY A 358 -2.77 1.88 -19.06
CA GLY A 358 -2.11 2.86 -19.92
C GLY A 358 -2.21 2.49 -21.39
N LYS A 359 -1.97 1.22 -21.75
CA LYS A 359 -2.11 0.73 -23.14
C LYS A 359 -3.53 0.88 -23.67
N VAL A 360 -4.54 0.55 -22.84
CA VAL A 360 -5.95 0.71 -23.24
C VAL A 360 -6.29 2.18 -23.39
N ALA A 361 -5.83 3.05 -22.51
CA ALA A 361 -6.06 4.49 -22.60
C ALA A 361 -5.40 5.10 -23.85
N ASP A 362 -4.17 4.73 -24.18
CA ASP A 362 -3.49 5.19 -25.39
C ASP A 362 -4.18 4.68 -26.67
N ALA A 363 -4.68 3.43 -26.66
CA ALA A 363 -5.35 2.84 -27.82
C ALA A 363 -6.77 3.38 -28.05
N THR A 364 -7.50 3.74 -26.98
CA THR A 364 -8.91 4.18 -27.07
C THR A 364 -9.05 5.69 -26.95
N GLY A 365 -8.02 6.42 -26.55
CA GLY A 365 -8.07 7.86 -26.24
C GLY A 365 -8.92 8.18 -25.00
N SER A 366 -9.28 7.17 -24.17
CA SER A 366 -10.21 7.34 -23.04
C SER A 366 -9.87 6.38 -21.90
N PHE A 367 -10.16 6.80 -20.68
CA PHE A 367 -10.08 5.94 -19.48
C PHE A 367 -11.30 5.00 -19.30
N HIS A 368 -12.36 5.17 -20.09
CA HIS A 368 -13.63 4.44 -19.91
C HIS A 368 -13.44 2.92 -19.96
N ALA A 369 -12.78 2.39 -20.99
CA ALA A 369 -12.56 0.95 -21.14
C ALA A 369 -11.72 0.37 -19.98
N GLY A 370 -10.74 1.14 -19.50
CA GLY A 370 -9.97 0.79 -18.30
C GLY A 370 -10.85 0.70 -17.04
N LEU A 371 -11.77 1.66 -16.83
CA LEU A 371 -12.72 1.66 -15.71
C LEU A 371 -13.65 0.46 -15.74
N VAL A 372 -14.15 0.08 -16.92
CA VAL A 372 -14.93 -1.15 -17.11
C VAL A 372 -14.09 -2.37 -16.71
N GLY A 373 -12.81 -2.42 -17.14
CA GLY A 373 -11.88 -3.49 -16.74
C GLY A 373 -11.68 -3.59 -15.22
N LEU A 374 -11.52 -2.44 -14.52
CA LEU A 374 -11.44 -2.43 -13.05
C LEU A 374 -12.75 -2.88 -12.38
N THR A 375 -13.89 -2.51 -12.94
CA THR A 375 -15.21 -2.97 -12.46
C THR A 375 -15.35 -4.48 -12.59
N VAL A 376 -14.94 -5.05 -13.74
CA VAL A 376 -14.89 -6.50 -13.94
C VAL A 376 -13.94 -7.18 -12.97
N ALA A 377 -12.75 -6.61 -12.75
CA ALA A 377 -11.79 -7.14 -11.77
C ALA A 377 -12.38 -7.17 -10.35
N ALA A 378 -13.13 -6.14 -9.95
CA ALA A 378 -13.85 -6.12 -8.68
C ALA A 378 -14.95 -7.19 -8.61
N ALA A 379 -15.73 -7.38 -9.68
CA ALA A 379 -16.75 -8.43 -9.76
C ALA A 379 -16.15 -9.84 -9.64
N VAL A 380 -15.04 -10.11 -10.34
CA VAL A 380 -14.31 -11.38 -10.21
C VAL A 380 -13.78 -11.56 -8.78
N SER A 381 -13.31 -10.49 -8.15
CA SER A 381 -12.84 -10.52 -6.76
C SER A 381 -13.96 -10.86 -5.77
N LEU A 382 -15.20 -10.45 -6.02
CA LEU A 382 -16.37 -10.83 -5.20
C LEU A 382 -16.65 -12.33 -5.32
N LEU A 383 -16.57 -12.90 -6.51
CA LEU A 383 -16.74 -14.35 -6.72
C LEU A 383 -15.64 -15.15 -5.99
N LEU A 384 -14.38 -14.73 -6.09
CA LEU A 384 -13.26 -15.35 -5.37
C LEU A 384 -13.43 -15.25 -3.85
N THR A 385 -13.90 -14.12 -3.34
CA THR A 385 -14.18 -13.92 -1.91
C THR A 385 -15.31 -14.87 -1.43
N ALA A 386 -16.35 -15.05 -2.22
CA ALA A 386 -17.44 -15.97 -1.90
C ALA A 386 -16.97 -17.44 -1.88
N GLU A 387 -16.09 -17.83 -2.81
CA GLU A 387 -15.49 -19.18 -2.83
C GLU A 387 -14.58 -19.43 -1.63
N LEU A 388 -13.74 -18.45 -1.28
CA LEU A 388 -12.87 -18.53 -0.10
C LEU A 388 -13.70 -18.67 1.19
N ALA A 389 -14.76 -17.88 1.34
CA ALA A 389 -15.68 -17.99 2.47
C ALA A 389 -16.32 -19.37 2.59
N LYS A 390 -16.79 -19.95 1.47
CA LYS A 390 -17.33 -21.32 1.42
C LYS A 390 -16.28 -22.36 1.84
N HIS A 391 -15.04 -22.21 1.38
CA HIS A 391 -13.95 -23.13 1.72
C HIS A 391 -13.65 -23.12 3.22
N VAL A 392 -13.59 -21.94 3.85
CA VAL A 392 -13.33 -21.81 5.29
C VAL A 392 -14.47 -22.41 6.11
N ARG A 393 -15.72 -22.14 5.75
CA ARG A 393 -16.91 -22.73 6.45
C ARG A 393 -16.92 -24.26 6.36
N ARG A 394 -16.57 -24.85 5.21
CA ARG A 394 -16.48 -26.32 5.04
C ARG A 394 -15.34 -26.93 5.86
N SER A 395 -14.21 -26.23 5.97
CA SER A 395 -13.07 -26.70 6.78
C SER A 395 -13.37 -26.64 8.28
N ALA A 396 -14.04 -25.58 8.74
CA ALA A 396 -14.48 -25.45 10.14
C ALA A 396 -15.52 -26.52 10.54
N GLY A 397 -16.46 -26.85 9.66
CA GLY A 397 -17.46 -27.90 9.92
C GLY A 397 -16.86 -29.31 10.03
N LYS A 398 -15.73 -29.59 9.33
CA LYS A 398 -15.04 -30.89 9.43
C LYS A 398 -14.29 -31.06 10.75
N VAL A 399 -13.84 -29.98 11.39
CA VAL A 399 -13.13 -30.02 12.69
C VAL A 399 -14.10 -30.20 13.86
N GLN A 400 -15.38 -29.81 13.70
CA GLN A 400 -16.40 -30.00 14.74
C GLN A 400 -17.03 -31.42 14.76
N VAL A 401 -16.81 -32.19 13.71
CA VAL A 401 -17.40 -33.55 13.56
C VAL A 401 -16.35 -34.66 13.82
N ALA A 402 -15.08 -34.30 13.98
CA ALA A 402 -13.98 -35.20 14.37
C ALA A 402 -13.55 -34.95 15.81
#